data_9bf176a02e41eaba83616ab3a07be05b
#
_entry.id   9bf176a02e41eaba83616ab3a07be05b
#
_cell.length_a   1.000
_cell.length_b   1.000
_cell.length_c   1.000
_cell.angle_alpha   90.00
_cell.angle_beta   90.00
_cell.angle_gamma   90.00
#
_symmetry.space_group_name_H-M   'P 1'
#
loop_
_entity.id
_entity.type
_entity.pdbx_description
1 polymer ?
#
loop_
_entity_poly.entity_id
_entity_poly.type
_entity_poly.pdbx_seq_one_letter_code
_entity_poly.pdbx_strand_id
1 'polypeptide(L)'
;QKTDSGTEIPAWAGNSQDGEKTTTTVVFDESFKDFRPVSTDYWFAQYTVLKELKGIENLNTTDVTNMSHMFYHCDALPSVDLSHFNTEKVTDMNSMFSECASLTSLNLSTFDTKNVTDMNSMFNFCAGLTSLNLSNFNTAKVKDMRAMFFCCTGLTSLDLSKFNTENVTDMGVMFFYCKGITSLNL
;
A
#
# COMPACT_ATOMS: atom_id res chain seq x y z
N GLN A 1 -7.73 -18.27 -8.12
CA GLN A 1 -8.71 -17.18 -8.06
C GLN A 1 -8.33 -16.12 -9.09
N LYS A 2 -9.26 -15.25 -9.45
CA LYS A 2 -9.00 -14.08 -10.32
C LYS A 2 -9.48 -12.84 -9.58
N THR A 3 -8.71 -11.75 -9.73
CA THR A 3 -9.15 -10.42 -9.30
C THR A 3 -10.26 -9.90 -10.22
N ASP A 4 -10.92 -8.80 -9.84
CA ASP A 4 -11.89 -8.10 -10.69
C ASP A 4 -11.26 -7.62 -12.01
N SER A 5 -9.94 -7.39 -12.02
CA SER A 5 -9.14 -7.10 -13.22
C SER A 5 -8.80 -8.33 -14.06
N GLY A 6 -9.19 -9.53 -13.63
CA GLY A 6 -8.92 -10.80 -14.32
C GLY A 6 -7.52 -11.38 -14.06
N THR A 7 -6.71 -10.78 -13.18
CA THR A 7 -5.39 -11.28 -12.81
C THR A 7 -5.50 -12.56 -11.99
N GLU A 8 -4.71 -13.59 -12.33
CA GLU A 8 -4.62 -14.80 -11.51
C GLU A 8 -3.84 -14.50 -10.22
N ILE A 9 -4.45 -14.83 -9.09
CA ILE A 9 -3.84 -14.69 -7.78
C ILE A 9 -3.64 -16.07 -7.14
N PRO A 10 -2.63 -16.25 -6.27
CA PRO A 10 -2.45 -17.51 -5.55
C PRO A 10 -3.70 -17.92 -4.80
N ALA A 11 -3.91 -19.23 -4.64
CA ALA A 11 -5.11 -19.74 -3.95
C ALA A 11 -5.19 -19.31 -2.47
N TRP A 12 -4.07 -18.95 -1.87
CA TRP A 12 -3.98 -18.44 -0.50
C TRP A 12 -4.14 -16.92 -0.40
N ALA A 13 -4.11 -16.21 -1.52
CA ALA A 13 -4.29 -14.76 -1.50
C ALA A 13 -5.67 -14.38 -1.00
N GLY A 14 -5.75 -13.23 -0.34
CA GLY A 14 -7.00 -12.62 0.09
C GLY A 14 -7.91 -12.26 -1.08
N ASN A 15 -9.11 -11.85 -0.77
CA ASN A 15 -10.07 -11.32 -1.74
C ASN A 15 -10.89 -10.19 -1.11
N SER A 16 -11.67 -9.50 -1.90
CA SER A 16 -12.49 -8.38 -1.43
C SER A 16 -13.74 -8.79 -0.63
N GLN A 17 -14.03 -10.08 -0.50
CA GLN A 17 -15.33 -10.53 0.03
C GLN A 17 -15.24 -11.42 1.29
N ASP A 18 -14.26 -12.33 1.38
CA ASP A 18 -14.26 -13.40 2.41
C ASP A 18 -12.92 -13.44 3.17
N GLY A 19 -12.47 -12.33 3.71
CA GLY A 19 -11.16 -12.17 4.33
C GLY A 19 -10.70 -13.30 5.24
N GLU A 20 -9.39 -13.52 5.26
CA GLU A 20 -8.73 -14.46 6.17
C GLU A 20 -8.79 -13.94 7.61
N LYS A 21 -9.43 -14.66 8.51
CA LYS A 21 -9.72 -14.23 9.89
C LYS A 21 -9.00 -15.03 10.97
N THR A 22 -8.10 -15.93 10.59
CA THR A 22 -7.40 -16.83 11.51
C THR A 22 -5.89 -16.73 11.43
N THR A 23 -5.34 -16.38 10.27
CA THR A 23 -3.90 -16.28 10.04
C THR A 23 -3.32 -15.03 10.69
N THR A 24 -2.53 -15.22 11.73
CA THR A 24 -1.84 -14.12 12.44
C THR A 24 -0.42 -13.90 11.97
N THR A 25 0.19 -14.88 11.30
CA THR A 25 1.56 -14.84 10.81
C THR A 25 1.67 -15.51 9.45
N VAL A 26 2.31 -14.84 8.50
CA VAL A 26 2.70 -15.40 7.19
C VAL A 26 4.21 -15.57 7.18
N VAL A 27 4.70 -16.67 6.61
CA VAL A 27 6.14 -16.94 6.49
C VAL A 27 6.50 -17.15 5.03
N PHE A 28 7.43 -16.35 4.54
CA PHE A 28 8.09 -16.53 3.25
C PHE A 28 9.39 -17.30 3.48
N ASP A 29 9.44 -18.54 3.10
CA ASP A 29 10.67 -19.32 3.15
C ASP A 29 11.62 -18.97 1.98
N GLU A 30 12.83 -19.55 1.99
CA GLU A 30 13.85 -19.24 0.99
C GLU A 30 13.46 -19.59 -0.45
N SER A 31 12.49 -20.48 -0.66
CA SER A 31 12.02 -20.85 -2.00
C SER A 31 11.37 -19.69 -2.75
N PHE A 32 10.87 -18.69 -2.01
CA PHE A 32 10.30 -17.48 -2.60
C PHE A 32 11.33 -16.58 -3.29
N LYS A 33 12.63 -16.75 -3.03
CA LYS A 33 13.69 -15.97 -3.71
C LYS A 33 13.71 -16.17 -5.22
N ASP A 34 13.30 -17.34 -5.69
CA ASP A 34 13.26 -17.67 -7.12
C ASP A 34 11.91 -17.40 -7.77
N PHE A 35 10.87 -17.18 -6.98
CA PHE A 35 9.56 -16.83 -7.49
C PHE A 35 9.54 -15.39 -7.99
N ARG A 36 8.99 -15.15 -9.18
CA ARG A 36 8.94 -13.86 -9.85
C ARG A 36 7.50 -13.48 -10.18
N PRO A 37 6.72 -13.02 -9.21
CA PRO A 37 5.36 -12.59 -9.49
C PRO A 37 5.37 -11.34 -10.36
N VAL A 38 4.40 -11.22 -11.24
CA VAL A 38 4.14 -10.01 -12.01
C VAL A 38 3.08 -9.12 -11.35
N SER A 39 2.35 -9.67 -10.39
CA SER A 39 1.38 -8.97 -9.56
C SER A 39 1.36 -9.53 -8.16
N THR A 40 1.20 -8.65 -7.17
CA THR A 40 0.91 -8.97 -5.77
C THR A 40 -0.47 -8.44 -5.35
N ASP A 41 -1.31 -8.11 -6.34
CA ASP A 41 -2.66 -7.60 -6.13
C ASP A 41 -3.48 -8.56 -5.23
N TYR A 42 -4.10 -8.01 -4.19
CA TYR A 42 -4.89 -8.73 -3.18
C TYR A 42 -4.15 -9.81 -2.37
N TRP A 43 -2.83 -9.92 -2.39
CA TRP A 43 -2.13 -11.04 -1.74
C TRP A 43 -2.50 -11.21 -0.25
N PHE A 44 -2.59 -10.13 0.51
CA PHE A 44 -2.96 -10.17 1.94
C PHE A 44 -4.24 -9.39 2.21
N ALA A 45 -5.02 -9.10 1.17
CA ALA A 45 -6.27 -8.37 1.34
C ALA A 45 -7.21 -9.10 2.29
N GLN A 46 -7.81 -8.35 3.22
CA GLN A 46 -8.74 -8.88 4.23
C GLN A 46 -8.12 -9.83 5.27
N TYR A 47 -6.80 -9.85 5.42
CA TYR A 47 -6.13 -10.55 6.50
C TYR A 47 -6.25 -9.76 7.81
N THR A 48 -7.47 -9.61 8.31
CA THR A 48 -7.85 -8.66 9.37
C THR A 48 -7.16 -8.91 10.71
N VAL A 49 -6.64 -10.12 10.94
CA VAL A 49 -5.92 -10.50 12.17
C VAL A 49 -4.42 -10.72 11.97
N LEU A 50 -3.90 -10.47 10.78
CA LEU A 50 -2.47 -10.59 10.46
C LEU A 50 -1.65 -9.62 11.30
N LYS A 51 -0.64 -10.12 11.99
CA LYS A 51 0.23 -9.34 12.85
C LYS A 51 1.68 -9.30 12.36
N GLU A 52 2.09 -10.29 11.57
CA GLU A 52 3.50 -10.46 11.23
C GLU A 52 3.67 -11.15 9.87
N LEU A 53 4.62 -10.64 9.09
CA LEU A 53 5.13 -11.30 7.87
C LEU A 53 6.61 -11.59 8.07
N LYS A 54 6.95 -12.87 8.29
CA LYS A 54 8.33 -13.35 8.46
C LYS A 54 8.94 -13.68 7.11
N GLY A 55 10.20 -13.30 6.92
CA GLY A 55 10.93 -13.63 5.69
C GLY A 55 10.40 -12.92 4.45
N ILE A 56 9.65 -11.81 4.60
CA ILE A 56 9.11 -11.05 3.46
C ILE A 56 10.22 -10.53 2.53
N GLU A 57 11.45 -10.42 3.03
CA GLU A 57 12.64 -10.13 2.25
C GLU A 57 12.98 -11.20 1.21
N ASN A 58 12.41 -12.40 1.34
CA ASN A 58 12.53 -13.45 0.33
C ASN A 58 11.58 -13.23 -0.87
N LEU A 59 10.59 -12.35 -0.74
CA LEU A 59 9.69 -12.05 -1.84
C LEU A 59 10.38 -11.16 -2.87
N ASN A 60 10.62 -11.70 -4.06
CA ASN A 60 11.22 -10.96 -5.15
C ASN A 60 10.18 -10.19 -5.96
N THR A 61 10.18 -8.86 -5.83
CA THR A 61 9.21 -7.99 -6.50
C THR A 61 9.74 -7.33 -7.78
N THR A 62 10.89 -7.77 -8.32
CA THR A 62 11.56 -7.15 -9.48
C THR A 62 10.70 -7.07 -10.74
N ASP A 63 9.76 -8.00 -10.92
CA ASP A 63 8.88 -8.04 -12.09
C ASP A 63 7.45 -7.60 -11.80
N VAL A 64 7.17 -7.17 -10.56
CA VAL A 64 5.83 -6.73 -10.16
C VAL A 64 5.48 -5.40 -10.81
N THR A 65 4.33 -5.36 -11.46
CA THR A 65 3.76 -4.16 -12.08
C THR A 65 2.51 -3.65 -11.36
N ASN A 66 1.85 -4.52 -10.58
CA ASN A 66 0.65 -4.20 -9.83
C ASN A 66 0.80 -4.65 -8.36
N MET A 67 0.71 -3.69 -7.43
CA MET A 67 0.70 -3.90 -5.97
C MET A 67 -0.61 -3.43 -5.34
N SER A 68 -1.67 -3.22 -6.15
CA SER A 68 -2.95 -2.74 -5.65
C SER A 68 -3.52 -3.70 -4.60
N HIS A 69 -4.16 -3.17 -3.57
CA HIS A 69 -4.80 -3.92 -2.49
C HIS A 69 -3.90 -4.94 -1.76
N MET A 70 -2.57 -4.92 -1.93
CA MET A 70 -1.69 -5.97 -1.39
C MET A 70 -1.90 -6.19 0.10
N PHE A 71 -2.11 -5.13 0.87
CA PHE A 71 -2.35 -5.16 2.32
C PHE A 71 -3.72 -4.55 2.68
N TYR A 72 -4.65 -4.51 1.71
CA TYR A 72 -5.97 -3.95 1.95
C TYR A 72 -6.66 -4.63 3.15
N HIS A 73 -7.12 -3.82 4.11
CA HIS A 73 -7.81 -4.31 5.30
C HIS A 73 -6.98 -5.30 6.15
N CYS A 74 -5.67 -5.04 6.30
CA CYS A 74 -4.80 -5.70 7.27
C CYS A 74 -4.87 -4.96 8.61
N ASP A 75 -6.05 -4.95 9.25
CA ASP A 75 -6.37 -4.10 10.41
C ASP A 75 -5.43 -4.27 11.59
N ALA A 76 -4.96 -5.49 11.84
CA ALA A 76 -4.13 -5.81 12.99
C ALA A 76 -2.62 -5.72 12.73
N LEU A 77 -2.18 -5.36 11.51
CA LEU A 77 -0.77 -5.29 11.13
C LEU A 77 -0.13 -4.00 11.66
N PRO A 78 0.80 -4.07 12.65
CA PRO A 78 1.36 -2.87 13.29
C PRO A 78 2.48 -2.23 12.49
N SER A 79 3.20 -3.03 11.71
CA SER A 79 4.30 -2.61 10.84
C SER A 79 4.61 -3.69 9.81
N VAL A 80 5.27 -3.30 8.72
CA VAL A 80 5.81 -4.23 7.71
C VAL A 80 7.12 -3.67 7.17
N ASP A 81 8.14 -4.52 7.03
CA ASP A 81 9.42 -4.14 6.42
C ASP A 81 9.38 -4.41 4.91
N LEU A 82 9.32 -3.35 4.14
CA LEU A 82 9.29 -3.37 2.68
C LEU A 82 10.60 -2.83 2.06
N SER A 83 11.67 -2.73 2.85
CA SER A 83 12.96 -2.18 2.40
C SER A 83 13.59 -2.95 1.23
N HIS A 84 13.19 -4.20 1.04
CA HIS A 84 13.65 -5.08 -0.04
C HIS A 84 12.79 -5.02 -1.31
N PHE A 85 11.67 -4.32 -1.26
CA PHE A 85 10.77 -4.25 -2.41
C PHE A 85 11.40 -3.42 -3.54
N ASN A 86 11.45 -4.00 -4.73
CA ASN A 86 11.71 -3.27 -5.97
C ASN A 86 10.37 -2.84 -6.57
N THR A 87 10.13 -1.55 -6.65
CA THR A 87 8.89 -0.98 -7.19
C THR A 87 9.11 -0.26 -8.53
N GLU A 88 10.29 -0.42 -9.15
CA GLU A 88 10.64 0.30 -10.39
C GLU A 88 9.65 0.08 -11.53
N LYS A 89 9.06 -1.13 -11.63
CA LYS A 89 8.09 -1.47 -12.68
C LYS A 89 6.63 -1.26 -12.28
N VAL A 90 6.38 -0.89 -11.02
CA VAL A 90 5.01 -0.77 -10.50
C VAL A 90 4.31 0.43 -11.12
N THR A 91 3.12 0.19 -11.62
CA THR A 91 2.24 1.20 -12.22
C THR A 91 0.97 1.46 -11.41
N ASP A 92 0.60 0.52 -10.55
CA ASP A 92 -0.62 0.57 -9.74
C ASP A 92 -0.32 0.26 -8.27
N MET A 93 -0.62 1.23 -7.39
CA MET A 93 -0.54 1.13 -5.93
C MET A 93 -1.89 1.47 -5.28
N ASN A 94 -3.00 1.37 -6.05
CA ASN A 94 -4.34 1.63 -5.54
C ASN A 94 -4.60 0.83 -4.27
N SER A 95 -5.07 1.49 -3.23
CA SER A 95 -5.49 0.85 -1.96
C SER A 95 -4.44 -0.06 -1.31
N MET A 96 -3.15 0.06 -1.63
CA MET A 96 -2.10 -0.88 -1.18
C MET A 96 -2.09 -1.08 0.33
N PHE A 97 -2.35 -0.03 1.12
CA PHE A 97 -2.40 -0.05 2.58
C PHE A 97 -3.75 0.44 3.13
N SER A 98 -4.76 0.52 2.28
CA SER A 98 -6.08 0.99 2.71
C SER A 98 -6.60 0.12 3.86
N GLU A 99 -7.17 0.75 4.88
CA GLU A 99 -7.72 0.11 6.08
C GLU A 99 -6.70 -0.65 6.94
N CYS A 100 -5.40 -0.34 6.85
CA CYS A 100 -4.39 -0.81 7.79
C CYS A 100 -4.44 0.02 9.09
N ALA A 101 -5.50 -0.14 9.87
CA ALA A 101 -5.82 0.75 10.99
C ALA A 101 -4.78 0.70 12.14
N SER A 102 -4.11 -0.43 12.36
CA SER A 102 -3.06 -0.59 13.39
C SER A 102 -1.67 -0.21 12.91
N LEU A 103 -1.48 0.12 11.63
CA LEU A 103 -0.17 0.47 11.08
C LEU A 103 0.31 1.79 11.70
N THR A 104 1.37 1.74 12.51
CA THR A 104 1.89 2.91 13.24
C THR A 104 3.08 3.56 12.56
N SER A 105 3.82 2.80 11.78
CA SER A 105 4.98 3.27 11.01
C SER A 105 5.11 2.52 9.70
N LEU A 106 5.58 3.22 8.66
CA LEU A 106 5.80 2.65 7.35
C LEU A 106 7.01 3.32 6.71
N ASN A 107 8.03 2.52 6.39
CA ASN A 107 9.22 3.00 5.69
C ASN A 107 9.08 2.74 4.18
N LEU A 108 8.91 3.80 3.41
CA LEU A 108 8.78 3.76 1.95
C LEU A 108 10.00 4.41 1.25
N SER A 109 11.12 4.60 1.94
CA SER A 109 12.30 5.30 1.40
C SER A 109 12.93 4.63 0.18
N THR A 110 12.69 3.33 -0.02
CA THR A 110 13.16 2.56 -1.18
C THR A 110 12.18 2.51 -2.35
N PHE A 111 10.96 3.03 -2.17
CA PHE A 111 9.95 2.98 -3.22
C PHE A 111 10.30 3.93 -4.37
N ASP A 112 10.46 3.38 -5.57
CA ASP A 112 10.53 4.15 -6.82
C ASP A 112 9.13 4.21 -7.44
N THR A 113 8.52 5.39 -7.40
CA THR A 113 7.15 5.60 -7.89
C THR A 113 7.09 6.26 -9.27
N LYS A 114 8.23 6.38 -9.97
CA LYS A 114 8.31 7.09 -11.26
C LYS A 114 7.38 6.56 -12.36
N ASN A 115 6.90 5.31 -12.24
CA ASN A 115 6.01 4.68 -13.20
C ASN A 115 4.57 4.54 -12.69
N VAL A 116 4.31 4.90 -11.43
CA VAL A 116 2.97 4.77 -10.83
C VAL A 116 2.01 5.78 -11.45
N THR A 117 0.85 5.27 -11.84
CA THR A 117 -0.24 6.07 -12.43
C THR A 117 -1.47 6.15 -11.55
N ASP A 118 -1.61 5.23 -10.59
CA ASP A 118 -2.74 5.17 -9.66
C ASP A 118 -2.25 5.03 -8.21
N MET A 119 -2.64 5.99 -7.37
CA MET A 119 -2.42 6.02 -5.92
C MET A 119 -3.73 6.24 -5.16
N ASN A 120 -4.88 5.96 -5.82
CA ASN A 120 -6.19 6.09 -5.20
C ASN A 120 -6.23 5.30 -3.89
N SER A 121 -6.71 5.93 -2.83
CA SER A 121 -6.93 5.28 -1.53
C SER A 121 -5.70 4.58 -0.93
N MET A 122 -4.47 4.88 -1.36
CA MET A 122 -3.26 4.12 -0.97
C MET A 122 -3.09 4.00 0.55
N PHE A 123 -3.44 5.03 1.33
CA PHE A 123 -3.37 5.06 2.80
C PHE A 123 -4.73 5.35 3.45
N ASN A 124 -5.82 5.11 2.71
CA ASN A 124 -7.17 5.34 3.20
C ASN A 124 -7.40 4.57 4.53
N PHE A 125 -7.99 5.21 5.54
CA PHE A 125 -8.22 4.67 6.88
C PHE A 125 -6.97 4.12 7.63
N CYS A 126 -5.76 4.56 7.28
CA CYS A 126 -4.55 4.28 8.07
C CYS A 126 -4.54 5.14 9.35
N ALA A 127 -5.49 4.88 10.26
CA ALA A 127 -5.72 5.72 11.43
C ALA A 127 -4.57 5.70 12.44
N GLY A 128 -3.76 4.63 12.46
CA GLY A 128 -2.61 4.47 13.36
C GLY A 128 -1.36 5.23 12.93
N LEU A 129 -1.23 5.61 11.65
CA LEU A 129 -0.06 6.35 11.16
C LEU A 129 -0.01 7.75 11.79
N THR A 130 1.10 8.07 12.47
CA THR A 130 1.32 9.39 13.07
C THR A 130 2.19 10.30 12.23
N SER A 131 3.02 9.72 11.38
CA SER A 131 3.86 10.40 10.40
C SER A 131 4.07 9.53 9.17
N LEU A 132 4.32 10.16 8.02
CA LEU A 132 4.60 9.47 6.77
C LEU A 132 5.57 10.32 5.94
N ASN A 133 6.71 9.72 5.56
CA ASN A 133 7.68 10.38 4.71
C ASN A 133 7.51 9.94 3.25
N LEU A 134 7.10 10.86 2.40
CA LEU A 134 6.88 10.67 0.97
C LEU A 134 7.82 11.53 0.11
N SER A 135 8.92 12.03 0.67
CA SER A 135 9.84 12.96 0.00
C SER A 135 10.52 12.37 -1.24
N ASN A 136 10.56 11.04 -1.36
CA ASN A 136 11.10 10.32 -2.53
C ASN A 136 10.03 9.97 -3.58
N PHE A 137 8.74 10.22 -3.31
CA PHE A 137 7.69 9.89 -4.27
C PHE A 137 7.77 10.79 -5.49
N ASN A 138 7.86 10.18 -6.66
CA ASN A 138 7.71 10.85 -7.94
C ASN A 138 6.28 10.65 -8.45
N THR A 139 5.49 11.70 -8.45
CA THR A 139 4.07 11.65 -8.81
C THR A 139 3.78 12.18 -10.23
N ALA A 140 4.82 12.42 -11.02
CA ALA A 140 4.67 13.05 -12.34
C ALA A 140 3.76 12.29 -13.33
N LYS A 141 3.56 10.98 -13.14
CA LYS A 141 2.67 10.16 -13.98
C LYS A 141 1.34 9.83 -13.31
N VAL A 142 1.16 10.19 -12.04
CA VAL A 142 -0.05 9.85 -11.29
C VAL A 142 -1.25 10.61 -11.85
N LYS A 143 -2.34 9.88 -12.05
CA LYS A 143 -3.61 10.40 -12.57
C LYS A 143 -4.69 10.44 -11.49
N ASP A 144 -4.64 9.51 -10.55
CA ASP A 144 -5.63 9.37 -9.48
C ASP A 144 -4.95 9.36 -8.11
N MET A 145 -5.33 10.32 -7.26
CA MET A 145 -4.95 10.45 -5.85
C MET A 145 -6.19 10.57 -4.95
N ARG A 146 -7.38 10.21 -5.49
CA ARG A 146 -8.63 10.27 -4.74
C ARG A 146 -8.50 9.51 -3.43
N ALA A 147 -8.98 10.11 -2.34
CA ALA A 147 -9.02 9.51 -1.00
C ALA A 147 -7.65 8.99 -0.47
N MET A 148 -6.51 9.40 -1.05
CA MET A 148 -5.18 8.85 -0.71
C MET A 148 -4.89 8.84 0.78
N PHE A 149 -5.35 9.85 1.54
CA PHE A 149 -5.19 9.97 2.99
C PHE A 149 -6.53 10.09 3.72
N PHE A 150 -7.62 9.66 3.09
CA PHE A 150 -8.96 9.74 3.69
C PHE A 150 -8.98 9.07 5.06
N CYS A 151 -9.50 9.74 6.09
CA CYS A 151 -9.57 9.23 7.47
C CYS A 151 -8.23 8.82 8.11
N CYS A 152 -7.09 9.35 7.68
CA CYS A 152 -5.81 9.21 8.38
C CYS A 152 -5.80 10.06 9.64
N THR A 153 -6.57 9.65 10.65
CA THR A 153 -6.84 10.46 11.85
C THR A 153 -5.63 10.65 12.75
N GLY A 154 -4.63 9.76 12.67
CA GLY A 154 -3.40 9.81 13.46
C GLY A 154 -2.33 10.74 12.91
N LEU A 155 -2.34 11.06 11.60
CA LEU A 155 -1.34 11.93 10.99
C LEU A 155 -1.40 13.34 11.59
N THR A 156 -0.23 13.84 12.05
CA THR A 156 -0.13 15.18 12.65
C THR A 156 0.42 16.22 11.68
N SER A 157 1.25 15.78 10.74
CA SER A 157 1.79 16.61 9.68
C SER A 157 2.01 15.80 8.41
N LEU A 158 1.97 16.46 7.26
CA LEU A 158 2.24 15.86 5.96
C LEU A 158 2.91 16.90 5.05
N ASP A 159 4.03 16.51 4.44
CA ASP A 159 4.72 17.33 3.45
C ASP A 159 4.60 16.69 2.06
N LEU A 160 3.85 17.33 1.19
CA LEU A 160 3.63 16.95 -0.20
C LEU A 160 4.23 17.97 -1.19
N SER A 161 5.11 18.86 -0.73
CA SER A 161 5.73 19.92 -1.55
C SER A 161 6.52 19.39 -2.75
N LYS A 162 6.79 18.09 -2.79
CA LYS A 162 7.44 17.41 -3.93
C LYS A 162 6.45 16.76 -4.90
N PHE A 163 5.17 16.75 -4.57
CA PHE A 163 4.18 16.14 -5.45
C PHE A 163 3.98 17.00 -6.71
N ASN A 164 4.15 16.38 -7.87
CA ASN A 164 3.76 16.96 -9.14
C ASN A 164 2.32 16.53 -9.45
N THR A 165 1.40 17.46 -9.49
CA THR A 165 -0.02 17.23 -9.72
C THR A 165 -0.49 17.56 -11.14
N GLU A 166 0.44 17.86 -12.07
CA GLU A 166 0.15 18.31 -13.43
C GLU A 166 -0.75 17.32 -14.20
N ASN A 167 -0.56 16.03 -13.99
CA ASN A 167 -1.31 14.97 -14.67
C ASN A 167 -2.46 14.38 -13.82
N VAL A 168 -2.65 14.88 -12.58
CA VAL A 168 -3.68 14.36 -11.69
C VAL A 168 -5.05 14.86 -12.11
N THR A 169 -5.98 13.94 -12.29
CA THR A 169 -7.36 14.22 -12.70
C THR A 169 -8.38 14.06 -11.57
N ASP A 170 -8.03 13.31 -10.51
CA ASP A 170 -8.88 13.17 -9.34
C ASP A 170 -8.06 13.26 -8.04
N MET A 171 -8.41 14.20 -7.17
CA MET A 171 -7.91 14.38 -5.80
C MET A 171 -9.09 14.47 -4.81
N GLY A 172 -10.27 14.00 -5.21
CA GLY A 172 -11.47 14.08 -4.41
C GLY A 172 -11.30 13.44 -3.05
N VAL A 173 -11.76 14.12 -2.00
CA VAL A 173 -11.74 13.68 -0.60
C VAL A 173 -10.37 13.24 -0.05
N MET A 174 -9.27 13.66 -0.68
CA MET A 174 -7.90 13.22 -0.37
C MET A 174 -7.55 13.35 1.11
N PHE A 175 -7.97 14.43 1.78
CA PHE A 175 -7.70 14.70 3.20
C PHE A 175 -8.98 14.70 4.06
N PHE A 176 -10.07 14.16 3.53
CA PHE A 176 -11.32 14.16 4.28
C PHE A 176 -11.15 13.42 5.60
N TYR A 177 -11.61 14.05 6.69
CA TYR A 177 -11.54 13.50 8.04
C TYR A 177 -10.12 13.23 8.60
N CYS A 178 -9.08 13.88 8.07
CA CYS A 178 -7.71 13.87 8.63
C CYS A 178 -7.64 14.79 9.86
N LYS A 179 -8.34 14.43 10.93
CA LYS A 179 -8.53 15.31 12.11
C LYS A 179 -7.24 15.62 12.88
N GLY A 180 -6.21 14.80 12.74
CA GLY A 180 -4.93 14.98 13.43
C GLY A 180 -4.01 16.01 12.78
N ILE A 181 -4.20 16.32 11.48
CA ILE A 181 -3.29 17.18 10.73
C ILE A 181 -3.37 18.62 11.23
N THR A 182 -2.24 19.10 11.76
CA THR A 182 -2.05 20.50 12.17
C THR A 182 -1.13 21.27 11.22
N SER A 183 -0.35 20.56 10.40
CA SER A 183 0.54 21.14 9.39
C SER A 183 0.46 20.34 8.09
N LEU A 184 0.13 21.02 7.00
CA LEU A 184 0.06 20.45 5.66
C LEU A 184 0.83 21.36 4.71
N ASN A 185 1.85 20.82 4.03
CA ASN A 185 2.62 21.51 3.00
C ASN A 185 2.27 20.89 1.64
N LEU A 186 1.80 21.73 0.69
CA LEU A 186 1.31 21.33 -0.64
C LEU A 186 2.16 21.95 -1.75
#